data_d266099496d47f0008a76a30b19970ea
#
_entry.id   d266099496d47f0008a76a30b19970ea
#
_cell.length_a   1.000
_cell.length_b   1.000
_cell.length_c   1.000
_cell.angle_alpha   90.00
_cell.angle_beta   90.00
_cell.angle_gamma   90.00
#
_symmetry.space_group_name_H-M   'P 1'
#
loop_
_entity.id
_entity.type
_entity.pdbx_description
1 polymer ?
#
loop_
_entity_poly.entity_id
_entity_poly.type
_entity_poly.pdbx_seq_one_letter_code
_entity_poly.pdbx_strand_id
1 'polypeptide(L)'
;MVAFVASLQSWTPDNTDQGSQGGHSLPESYPICSDHDECIARPERIKIQKGFMAKESVKGHMVNVVKGLKIYEDVFTTMELMKVADFINEIRQAGRNGELSGETFIFFNKQIKGNKREIIQLGVPLFQHTTEETNCHIEPIPAVLQAVIDHLVLWRLIPESRKPNSVIINFFDEDEHSQPYFKPPHLDNPISTLLLSETSMAFGRSLVTDSNGNYKGPLTLSLKQGSLLVMRGNSADMARHVVCPSSNRRVSITFVRVRPSTPVDLSPLPSPTKAMTLWQPPPTAA
;
A
#
# COMPACT_ATOMS: atom_id res chain seq x y z
N MET A 1 28.51 -12.96 -15.43
CA MET A 1 27.66 -11.95 -14.79
C MET A 1 26.53 -11.48 -15.73
N VAL A 2 25.95 -12.38 -16.53
CA VAL A 2 24.90 -12.07 -17.54
C VAL A 2 23.69 -13.03 -17.43
N ALA A 3 23.72 -13.98 -16.48
CA ALA A 3 22.71 -15.05 -16.39
C ALA A 3 21.46 -14.73 -15.54
N PHE A 4 21.45 -13.62 -14.79
CA PHE A 4 20.37 -13.35 -13.82
C PHE A 4 19.19 -12.54 -14.40
N VAL A 5 19.43 -11.73 -15.44
CA VAL A 5 18.36 -10.96 -16.11
C VAL A 5 17.46 -11.83 -16.99
N ALA A 6 17.97 -12.96 -17.49
CA ALA A 6 17.22 -13.86 -18.37
C ALA A 6 16.12 -14.66 -17.65
N SER A 7 16.18 -14.80 -16.32
CA SER A 7 15.18 -15.56 -15.54
C SER A 7 13.87 -14.81 -15.29
N LEU A 8 13.86 -13.50 -15.45
CA LEU A 8 12.66 -12.69 -15.27
C LEU A 8 11.80 -12.51 -16.53
N GLN A 9 12.35 -12.89 -17.71
CA GLN A 9 11.69 -12.65 -19.01
C GLN A 9 11.10 -13.87 -19.70
N SER A 10 11.21 -15.09 -19.19
CA SER A 10 10.79 -16.29 -19.90
C SER A 10 9.62 -17.01 -19.24
N TRP A 11 8.49 -16.36 -19.15
CA TRP A 11 7.21 -17.04 -18.94
C TRP A 11 6.12 -16.35 -19.76
N THR A 12 6.12 -16.64 -21.07
CA THR A 12 4.92 -16.55 -21.92
C THR A 12 4.34 -17.96 -22.04
N PRO A 13 3.05 -18.17 -21.77
CA PRO A 13 2.42 -19.46 -22.03
C PRO A 13 2.26 -19.62 -23.55
N ASP A 14 2.82 -20.68 -24.09
CA ASP A 14 2.60 -21.15 -25.46
C ASP A 14 1.13 -21.51 -25.64
N ASN A 15 0.45 -20.77 -26.49
CA ASN A 15 -0.92 -21.04 -26.93
C ASN A 15 -0.87 -21.99 -28.13
N THR A 16 -1.11 -23.28 -27.90
CA THR A 16 -1.68 -24.21 -28.90
C THR A 16 -2.38 -25.34 -28.15
N ASP A 17 -3.67 -25.43 -28.11
CA ASP A 17 -4.53 -26.19 -28.97
C ASP A 17 -6.00 -26.22 -28.49
N GLN A 18 -6.88 -26.52 -29.41
CA GLN A 18 -8.32 -26.46 -29.40
C GLN A 18 -8.99 -27.52 -28.51
N GLY A 19 -10.16 -27.16 -27.94
CA GLY A 19 -11.19 -28.13 -27.68
C GLY A 19 -12.01 -27.98 -26.40
N SER A 20 -13.14 -27.26 -26.51
CA SER A 20 -14.45 -27.59 -25.93
C SER A 20 -14.62 -28.00 -24.47
N GLN A 21 -15.43 -27.22 -23.86
CA GLN A 21 -16.40 -27.44 -22.75
C GLN A 21 -16.11 -26.65 -21.47
N GLY A 22 -17.14 -25.89 -21.08
CA GLY A 22 -17.17 -24.96 -19.97
C GLY A 22 -16.89 -25.60 -18.61
N GLY A 23 -15.78 -25.20 -18.07
CA GLY A 23 -15.42 -25.28 -16.67
C GLY A 23 -14.53 -24.07 -16.46
N HIS A 24 -14.81 -23.27 -15.46
CA HIS A 24 -13.87 -22.25 -15.00
C HIS A 24 -12.61 -22.96 -14.50
N SER A 25 -11.71 -23.30 -15.41
CA SER A 25 -10.37 -23.73 -15.03
C SER A 25 -9.61 -22.53 -14.49
N LEU A 26 -9.41 -22.53 -13.19
CA LEU A 26 -8.43 -21.65 -12.55
C LEU A 26 -7.06 -21.91 -13.17
N PRO A 27 -6.21 -20.89 -13.38
CA PRO A 27 -4.89 -21.08 -13.95
C PRO A 27 -4.08 -22.09 -13.13
N GLU A 28 -3.53 -23.09 -13.82
CA GLU A 28 -2.73 -24.17 -13.23
C GLU A 28 -1.53 -23.60 -12.47
N SER A 29 -1.50 -23.80 -11.16
CA SER A 29 -0.46 -23.47 -10.17
C SER A 29 -0.13 -21.99 -9.94
N TYR A 30 -0.63 -21.47 -8.84
CA TYR A 30 -0.12 -20.21 -8.28
C TYR A 30 1.32 -20.43 -7.78
N PRO A 31 2.30 -19.58 -8.13
CA PRO A 31 3.71 -19.80 -7.80
C PRO A 31 4.03 -19.83 -6.30
N ILE A 32 3.16 -19.31 -5.43
CA ILE A 32 3.34 -19.36 -3.97
C ILE A 32 2.61 -20.52 -3.30
N CYS A 33 1.50 -20.98 -3.88
CA CYS A 33 0.67 -22.07 -3.37
C CYS A 33 1.24 -23.41 -3.85
N SER A 34 1.44 -24.37 -2.93
CA SER A 34 1.93 -25.71 -3.25
C SER A 34 0.82 -26.77 -3.24
N ASP A 35 -0.33 -26.46 -2.65
CA ASP A 35 -1.52 -27.33 -2.58
C ASP A 35 -2.76 -26.50 -2.90
N HIS A 36 -3.41 -26.87 -4.00
CA HIS A 36 -4.57 -26.14 -4.50
C HIS A 36 -5.83 -26.35 -3.65
N ASP A 37 -6.04 -27.56 -3.17
CA ASP A 37 -7.23 -27.90 -2.35
C ASP A 37 -7.13 -27.19 -1.00
N GLU A 38 -5.94 -27.17 -0.39
CA GLU A 38 -5.67 -26.41 0.81
C GLU A 38 -5.86 -24.90 0.57
N CYS A 39 -5.43 -24.40 -0.56
CA CYS A 39 -5.57 -23.00 -0.96
C CYS A 39 -7.07 -22.59 -1.05
N ILE A 40 -7.91 -23.42 -1.66
CA ILE A 40 -9.36 -23.16 -1.75
C ILE A 40 -10.01 -23.18 -0.37
N ALA A 41 -9.61 -24.09 0.51
CA ALA A 41 -10.16 -24.21 1.87
C ALA A 41 -9.62 -23.13 2.83
N ARG A 42 -8.61 -22.34 2.43
CA ARG A 42 -7.94 -21.35 3.30
C ARG A 42 -8.87 -20.34 3.96
N PRO A 43 -9.93 -19.78 3.31
CA PRO A 43 -10.81 -18.80 3.92
C PRO A 43 -11.44 -19.26 5.24
N GLU A 44 -11.66 -20.56 5.43
CA GLU A 44 -12.25 -21.13 6.64
C GLU A 44 -11.30 -21.07 7.86
N ARG A 45 -9.99 -20.99 7.60
CA ARG A 45 -8.94 -20.97 8.62
C ARG A 45 -8.47 -19.56 8.95
N ILE A 46 -8.75 -18.59 8.08
CA ILE A 46 -8.33 -17.19 8.27
C ILE A 46 -9.06 -16.60 9.47
N LYS A 47 -8.29 -16.16 10.47
CA LYS A 47 -8.82 -15.48 11.64
C LYS A 47 -8.99 -14.00 11.36
N ILE A 48 -10.08 -13.41 11.81
CA ILE A 48 -10.37 -11.98 11.62
C ILE A 48 -10.53 -11.27 12.96
N GLN A 49 -9.79 -10.20 13.13
CA GLN A 49 -9.98 -9.23 14.20
C GLN A 49 -10.62 -7.97 13.61
N LYS A 50 -11.74 -7.53 14.19
CA LYS A 50 -12.53 -6.37 13.75
C LYS A 50 -13.17 -5.68 14.97
N GLY A 51 -13.80 -4.54 14.74
CA GLY A 51 -14.47 -3.82 15.80
C GLY A 51 -13.57 -2.89 16.61
N PHE A 52 -12.39 -2.57 16.08
CA PHE A 52 -11.50 -1.59 16.70
C PHE A 52 -12.19 -0.25 16.89
N MET A 53 -11.87 0.41 18.00
CA MET A 53 -12.50 1.66 18.37
C MET A 53 -11.45 2.71 18.80
N ALA A 54 -11.51 3.86 18.15
CA ALA A 54 -10.80 5.06 18.52
C ALA A 54 -11.74 6.25 18.28
N LYS A 55 -12.30 6.78 19.35
CA LYS A 55 -13.25 7.90 19.28
C LYS A 55 -12.49 9.21 19.38
N GLU A 56 -12.64 10.06 18.36
CA GLU A 56 -12.08 11.41 18.34
C GLU A 56 -13.16 12.42 17.90
N SER A 57 -13.02 13.67 18.33
CA SER A 57 -13.95 14.73 17.93
C SER A 57 -13.68 15.15 16.47
N VAL A 58 -14.73 15.11 15.65
CA VAL A 58 -14.71 15.53 14.24
C VAL A 58 -15.87 16.51 14.05
N LYS A 59 -15.57 17.79 13.84
CA LYS A 59 -16.59 18.85 13.68
C LYS A 59 -17.62 18.84 14.82
N GLY A 60 -17.18 18.63 16.06
CA GLY A 60 -18.04 18.61 17.24
C GLY A 60 -18.73 17.25 17.53
N HIS A 61 -18.57 16.25 16.69
CA HIS A 61 -19.16 14.92 16.89
C HIS A 61 -18.10 13.88 17.24
N MET A 62 -18.41 12.99 18.17
CA MET A 62 -17.55 11.84 18.52
C MET A 62 -17.69 10.74 17.47
N VAL A 63 -16.62 10.53 16.71
CA VAL A 63 -16.59 9.56 15.60
C VAL A 63 -15.54 8.49 15.86
N ASN A 64 -15.87 7.22 15.58
CA ASN A 64 -14.86 6.17 15.53
C ASN A 64 -14.03 6.32 14.25
N VAL A 65 -12.83 6.92 14.38
CA VAL A 65 -11.95 7.25 13.24
C VAL A 65 -11.26 6.02 12.65
N VAL A 66 -11.27 4.89 13.35
CA VAL A 66 -10.70 3.61 12.86
C VAL A 66 -11.78 2.61 12.41
N LYS A 67 -13.03 3.05 12.24
CA LYS A 67 -14.10 2.20 11.72
C LYS A 67 -13.72 1.64 10.34
N GLY A 68 -13.81 0.33 10.19
CA GLY A 68 -13.43 -0.36 8.95
C GLY A 68 -12.04 -1.00 8.97
N LEU A 69 -11.26 -0.77 10.05
CA LEU A 69 -9.99 -1.48 10.29
C LEU A 69 -10.24 -2.95 10.57
N LYS A 70 -9.46 -3.81 9.92
CA LYS A 70 -9.48 -5.26 10.10
C LYS A 70 -8.07 -5.80 10.09
N ILE A 71 -7.84 -6.86 10.86
CA ILE A 71 -6.61 -7.65 10.83
C ILE A 71 -7.02 -9.07 10.51
N TYR A 72 -6.35 -9.67 9.54
CA TYR A 72 -6.49 -11.08 9.21
C TYR A 72 -5.20 -11.80 9.61
N GLU A 73 -5.33 -12.87 10.36
CA GLU A 73 -4.22 -13.74 10.77
C GLU A 73 -4.37 -15.10 10.07
N ASP A 74 -3.28 -15.83 9.97
CA ASP A 74 -3.22 -17.16 9.31
C ASP A 74 -3.64 -17.10 7.83
N VAL A 75 -3.32 -15.99 7.15
CA VAL A 75 -3.63 -15.77 5.73
C VAL A 75 -2.77 -16.65 4.84
N PHE A 76 -1.48 -16.70 5.11
CA PHE A 76 -0.48 -17.49 4.38
C PHE A 76 0.20 -18.48 5.31
N THR A 77 0.61 -19.63 4.79
CA THR A 77 1.46 -20.59 5.51
C THR A 77 2.86 -20.02 5.71
N THR A 78 3.60 -20.59 6.65
CA THR A 78 4.99 -20.22 6.86
C THR A 78 5.85 -20.39 5.59
N MET A 79 5.62 -21.46 4.85
CA MET A 79 6.35 -21.72 3.59
C MET A 79 6.03 -20.69 2.50
N GLU A 80 4.76 -20.30 2.38
CA GLU A 80 4.34 -19.24 1.45
C GLU A 80 4.95 -17.89 1.82
N LEU A 81 4.94 -17.55 3.11
CA LEU A 81 5.58 -16.33 3.62
C LEU A 81 7.09 -16.33 3.40
N MET A 82 7.76 -17.48 3.56
CA MET A 82 9.19 -17.60 3.28
C MET A 82 9.48 -17.34 1.80
N LYS A 83 8.74 -17.96 0.88
CA LYS A 83 8.89 -17.71 -0.57
C LYS A 83 8.73 -16.22 -0.92
N VAL A 84 7.74 -15.56 -0.33
CA VAL A 84 7.56 -14.11 -0.51
C VAL A 84 8.72 -13.33 0.09
N ALA A 85 9.18 -13.68 1.29
CA ALA A 85 10.29 -13.00 1.96
C ALA A 85 11.63 -13.15 1.20
N ASP A 86 11.91 -14.33 0.67
CA ASP A 86 13.10 -14.59 -0.15
C ASP A 86 13.07 -13.70 -1.40
N PHE A 87 11.96 -13.69 -2.13
CA PHE A 87 11.78 -12.80 -3.28
C PHE A 87 11.97 -11.31 -2.89
N ILE A 88 11.42 -10.88 -1.75
CA ILE A 88 11.56 -9.49 -1.27
C ILE A 88 13.03 -9.14 -0.98
N ASN A 89 13.80 -10.08 -0.43
CA ASN A 89 15.24 -9.89 -0.21
C ASN A 89 16.02 -9.80 -1.52
N GLU A 90 15.68 -10.63 -2.51
CA GLU A 90 16.30 -10.60 -3.83
C GLU A 90 16.05 -9.26 -4.54
N ILE A 91 14.80 -8.80 -4.62
CA ILE A 91 14.47 -7.53 -5.28
C ILE A 91 15.06 -6.33 -4.53
N ARG A 92 15.17 -6.40 -3.18
CA ARG A 92 15.86 -5.38 -2.40
C ARG A 92 17.34 -5.29 -2.79
N GLN A 93 18.00 -6.44 -2.93
CA GLN A 93 19.41 -6.48 -3.33
C GLN A 93 19.60 -5.96 -4.76
N ALA A 94 18.72 -6.33 -5.69
CA ALA A 94 18.72 -5.80 -7.05
C ALA A 94 18.56 -4.27 -7.07
N GLY A 95 17.65 -3.73 -6.23
CA GLY A 95 17.49 -2.28 -6.08
C GLY A 95 18.75 -1.57 -5.57
N ARG A 96 19.41 -2.15 -4.56
CA ARG A 96 20.66 -1.62 -4.01
C ARG A 96 21.82 -1.67 -5.00
N ASN A 97 21.82 -2.66 -5.89
CA ASN A 97 22.82 -2.79 -6.96
C ASN A 97 22.53 -1.87 -8.15
N GLY A 98 21.40 -1.15 -8.18
CA GLY A 98 21.00 -0.33 -9.31
C GLY A 98 20.52 -1.12 -10.53
N GLU A 99 20.05 -2.36 -10.32
CA GLU A 99 19.56 -3.25 -11.38
C GLU A 99 18.09 -3.01 -11.72
N LEU A 100 17.36 -2.30 -10.86
CA LEU A 100 15.95 -1.95 -11.08
C LEU A 100 15.85 -0.64 -11.86
N SER A 101 14.90 -0.57 -12.78
CA SER A 101 14.71 0.57 -13.65
C SER A 101 14.01 1.74 -12.98
N GLY A 102 14.38 2.95 -13.39
CA GLY A 102 13.70 4.19 -13.07
C GLY A 102 13.58 4.46 -11.56
N GLU A 103 12.37 4.81 -11.15
CA GLU A 103 12.04 5.15 -9.76
C GLU A 103 11.49 3.97 -8.95
N THR A 104 11.77 2.74 -9.37
CA THR A 104 11.31 1.53 -8.68
C THR A 104 11.89 1.42 -7.28
N PHE A 105 13.20 1.70 -7.12
CA PHE A 105 13.87 1.70 -5.82
C PHE A 105 14.12 3.13 -5.35
N ILE A 106 13.60 3.46 -4.18
CA ILE A 106 13.73 4.78 -3.57
C ILE A 106 14.41 4.66 -2.22
N PHE A 107 15.50 5.37 -2.05
CA PHE A 107 16.17 5.52 -0.78
C PHE A 107 15.73 6.82 -0.11
N PHE A 108 14.91 6.70 0.93
CA PHE A 108 14.50 7.83 1.74
C PHE A 108 15.58 8.16 2.76
N ASN A 109 16.34 9.21 2.53
CA ASN A 109 17.35 9.70 3.46
C ASN A 109 16.97 11.11 3.92
N LYS A 110 16.00 11.22 4.82
CA LYS A 110 15.82 12.50 5.53
C LYS A 110 16.85 12.59 6.64
N GLN A 111 17.47 13.77 6.80
CA GLN A 111 18.48 14.05 7.82
C GLN A 111 17.95 13.96 9.26
N ILE A 112 16.72 13.56 9.46
CA ILE A 112 16.07 13.38 10.76
C ILE A 112 16.36 11.94 11.20
N LYS A 113 16.96 11.78 12.39
CA LYS A 113 17.22 10.48 13.04
C LYS A 113 15.93 9.64 13.05
N GLY A 114 16.03 8.37 12.68
CA GLY A 114 14.91 7.43 12.68
C GLY A 114 14.00 7.49 11.45
N ASN A 115 14.34 8.26 10.40
CA ASN A 115 13.51 8.39 9.21
C ASN A 115 14.23 8.01 7.91
N LYS A 116 15.14 7.06 8.01
CA LYS A 116 15.77 6.42 6.85
C LYS A 116 15.00 5.15 6.51
N ARG A 117 14.61 5.00 5.27
CA ARG A 117 13.99 3.76 4.81
C ARG A 117 14.21 3.54 3.33
N GLU A 118 14.26 2.30 2.95
CA GLU A 118 14.22 1.88 1.55
C GLU A 118 12.78 1.56 1.18
N ILE A 119 12.40 1.95 -0.02
CA ILE A 119 11.07 1.68 -0.57
C ILE A 119 11.26 1.11 -1.97
N ILE A 120 10.51 0.05 -2.28
CA ILE A 120 10.34 -0.43 -3.65
C ILE A 120 8.88 -0.20 -4.03
N GLN A 121 8.67 0.48 -5.16
CA GLN A 121 7.34 0.63 -5.76
C GLN A 121 7.27 -0.14 -7.07
N LEU A 122 6.12 -0.79 -7.32
CA LEU A 122 5.89 -1.66 -8.46
C LEU A 122 4.50 -1.44 -9.04
N GLY A 123 4.36 -1.58 -10.35
CA GLY A 123 3.10 -1.41 -11.05
C GLY A 123 2.76 0.06 -11.35
N VAL A 124 1.56 0.50 -11.04
CA VAL A 124 1.15 1.89 -11.30
C VAL A 124 1.84 2.84 -10.31
N PRO A 125 2.49 3.93 -10.77
CA PRO A 125 3.16 4.90 -9.91
C PRO A 125 2.23 5.45 -8.84
N LEU A 126 2.68 5.43 -7.58
CA LEU A 126 1.92 5.99 -6.47
C LEU A 126 2.09 7.50 -6.36
N PHE A 127 3.30 7.97 -6.65
CA PHE A 127 3.66 9.37 -6.63
C PHE A 127 3.59 9.89 -8.07
N GLN A 128 2.51 10.59 -8.41
CA GLN A 128 2.41 11.27 -9.69
C GLN A 128 3.23 12.56 -9.62
N HIS A 129 4.28 12.66 -10.41
CA HIS A 129 4.93 13.94 -10.65
C HIS A 129 4.00 14.81 -11.52
N THR A 130 3.74 16.02 -11.07
CA THR A 130 2.85 17.01 -11.73
C THR A 130 3.44 17.63 -13.00
N THR A 131 4.62 17.21 -13.42
CA THR A 131 5.28 17.68 -14.65
C THR A 131 5.14 16.64 -15.76
N GLU A 132 4.54 17.03 -16.85
CA GLU A 132 4.12 16.23 -18.02
C GLU A 132 5.27 15.54 -18.79
N GLU A 133 6.52 15.59 -18.33
CA GLU A 133 7.68 15.19 -19.14
C GLU A 133 8.55 14.06 -18.56
N THR A 134 8.29 13.53 -17.39
CA THR A 134 9.04 12.37 -16.89
C THR A 134 8.21 11.10 -17.01
N ASN A 135 8.51 10.28 -18.02
CA ASN A 135 8.13 8.87 -18.05
C ASN A 135 8.73 8.20 -16.80
N CYS A 136 8.05 8.26 -15.66
CA CYS A 136 8.39 7.48 -14.49
C CYS A 136 8.34 6.01 -14.88
N HIS A 137 9.48 5.45 -15.20
CA HIS A 137 9.56 4.03 -15.50
C HIS A 137 9.66 3.28 -14.17
N ILE A 138 8.62 2.53 -13.86
CA ILE A 138 8.53 1.69 -12.67
C ILE A 138 8.32 0.26 -13.14
N GLU A 139 9.04 -0.68 -12.51
CA GLU A 139 8.90 -2.10 -12.83
C GLU A 139 7.45 -2.60 -12.62
N PRO A 140 6.96 -3.48 -13.50
CA PRO A 140 5.66 -4.11 -13.33
C PRO A 140 5.63 -4.95 -12.04
N ILE A 141 4.42 -5.30 -11.58
CA ILE A 141 4.25 -6.18 -10.43
C ILE A 141 4.76 -7.58 -10.80
N PRO A 142 5.79 -8.12 -10.13
CA PRO A 142 6.31 -9.45 -10.41
C PRO A 142 5.30 -10.56 -10.12
N ALA A 143 5.44 -11.71 -10.79
CA ALA A 143 4.51 -12.84 -10.71
C ALA A 143 4.25 -13.33 -9.28
N VAL A 144 5.27 -13.35 -8.41
CA VAL A 144 5.13 -13.73 -7.00
C VAL A 144 4.17 -12.81 -6.27
N LEU A 145 4.31 -11.49 -6.44
CA LEU A 145 3.43 -10.50 -5.80
C LEU A 145 2.05 -10.44 -6.46
N GLN A 146 1.98 -10.68 -7.77
CA GLN A 146 0.70 -10.83 -8.47
C GLN A 146 -0.06 -12.03 -7.91
N ALA A 147 0.60 -13.16 -7.67
CA ALA A 147 0.00 -14.33 -7.05
C ALA A 147 -0.51 -14.05 -5.62
N VAL A 148 0.24 -13.26 -4.82
CA VAL A 148 -0.27 -12.80 -3.51
C VAL A 148 -1.57 -12.02 -3.69
N ILE A 149 -1.61 -11.06 -4.61
CA ILE A 149 -2.83 -10.25 -4.88
C ILE A 149 -3.98 -11.15 -5.30
N ASP A 150 -3.75 -12.11 -6.20
CA ASP A 150 -4.76 -13.01 -6.73
C ASP A 150 -5.36 -13.89 -5.62
N HIS A 151 -4.53 -14.38 -4.69
CA HIS A 151 -5.00 -15.11 -3.51
C HIS A 151 -5.83 -14.23 -2.57
N LEU A 152 -5.40 -12.98 -2.30
CA LEU A 152 -6.18 -12.06 -1.46
C LEU A 152 -7.55 -11.75 -2.05
N VAL A 153 -7.66 -11.72 -3.38
CA VAL A 153 -8.93 -11.55 -4.08
C VAL A 153 -9.74 -12.85 -4.07
N LEU A 154 -9.13 -14.00 -4.38
CA LEU A 154 -9.75 -15.32 -4.34
C LEU A 154 -10.39 -15.59 -2.98
N TRP A 155 -9.69 -15.29 -1.90
CA TRP A 155 -10.17 -15.45 -0.52
C TRP A 155 -11.10 -14.32 -0.06
N ARG A 156 -11.47 -13.40 -0.95
CA ARG A 156 -12.38 -12.27 -0.69
C ARG A 156 -11.92 -11.34 0.44
N LEU A 157 -10.62 -11.26 0.69
CA LEU A 157 -10.03 -10.31 1.63
C LEU A 157 -9.98 -8.90 1.00
N ILE A 158 -9.78 -8.86 -0.32
CA ILE A 158 -9.89 -7.68 -1.18
C ILE A 158 -10.98 -7.96 -2.22
N PRO A 159 -11.91 -7.02 -2.45
CA PRO A 159 -12.91 -7.17 -3.51
C PRO A 159 -12.26 -7.19 -4.90
N GLU A 160 -12.75 -8.03 -5.83
CA GLU A 160 -12.29 -8.09 -7.22
C GLU A 160 -12.33 -6.71 -7.91
N SER A 161 -13.40 -5.95 -7.72
CA SER A 161 -13.55 -4.60 -8.26
C SER A 161 -12.52 -3.59 -7.72
N ARG A 162 -11.76 -3.97 -6.70
CA ARG A 162 -10.72 -3.18 -6.04
C ARG A 162 -9.36 -3.87 -6.05
N LYS A 163 -9.18 -4.81 -6.99
CA LYS A 163 -7.91 -5.51 -7.17
C LYS A 163 -6.76 -4.50 -7.28
N PRO A 164 -5.70 -4.66 -6.46
CA PRO A 164 -4.54 -3.76 -6.47
C PRO A 164 -3.84 -3.74 -7.83
N ASN A 165 -3.36 -2.59 -8.23
CA ASN A 165 -2.54 -2.37 -9.41
C ASN A 165 -1.20 -1.70 -9.10
N SER A 166 -0.92 -1.49 -7.81
CA SER A 166 0.32 -0.91 -7.31
C SER A 166 0.72 -1.59 -6.00
N VAL A 167 2.01 -1.80 -5.82
CA VAL A 167 2.60 -2.42 -4.64
C VAL A 167 3.72 -1.55 -4.11
N ILE A 168 3.77 -1.39 -2.78
CA ILE A 168 4.86 -0.71 -2.08
C ILE A 168 5.45 -1.65 -1.06
N ILE A 169 6.75 -1.87 -1.13
CA ILE A 169 7.51 -2.61 -0.14
C ILE A 169 8.28 -1.60 0.69
N ASN A 170 8.08 -1.61 2.01
CA ASN A 170 8.79 -0.75 2.95
C ASN A 170 9.76 -1.58 3.77
N PHE A 171 10.98 -1.10 3.85
CA PHE A 171 12.03 -1.67 4.70
C PHE A 171 12.39 -0.64 5.76
N PHE A 172 12.26 -1.03 7.01
CA PHE A 172 12.65 -0.23 8.17
C PHE A 172 13.80 -0.94 8.87
N ASP A 173 14.92 -0.28 9.02
CA ASP A 173 16.00 -0.76 9.87
C ASP A 173 15.68 -0.53 11.36
N GLU A 174 16.58 -0.92 12.25
CA GLU A 174 16.43 -0.78 13.69
C GLU A 174 16.20 0.69 14.06
N ASP A 175 15.32 0.93 15.01
CA ASP A 175 14.90 2.26 15.50
C ASP A 175 14.29 3.22 14.49
N GLU A 176 14.08 2.80 13.24
CA GLU A 176 13.38 3.61 12.25
C GLU A 176 11.87 3.59 12.47
N HIS A 177 11.20 4.62 11.99
CA HIS A 177 9.76 4.76 12.07
C HIS A 177 9.22 5.46 10.81
N SER A 178 7.93 5.36 10.54
CA SER A 178 7.32 6.17 9.47
C SER A 178 6.86 7.52 10.00
N GLN A 179 6.68 8.48 9.09
CA GLN A 179 5.87 9.65 9.39
C GLN A 179 4.38 9.27 9.38
N PRO A 180 3.52 10.00 10.11
CA PRO A 180 2.08 9.79 10.03
C PRO A 180 1.59 9.89 8.59
N TYR A 181 1.06 8.80 8.08
CA TYR A 181 0.59 8.70 6.70
C TYR A 181 -0.93 8.85 6.67
N PHE A 182 -1.39 9.68 5.76
CA PHE A 182 -2.79 9.81 5.40
C PHE A 182 -2.98 9.36 3.95
N LYS A 183 -4.02 8.59 3.69
CA LYS A 183 -4.28 8.05 2.34
C LYS A 183 -4.50 9.19 1.33
N PRO A 184 -3.73 9.28 0.24
CA PRO A 184 -3.97 10.24 -0.82
C PRO A 184 -5.33 10.01 -1.50
N PRO A 185 -5.97 11.07 -2.04
CA PRO A 185 -7.29 10.97 -2.66
C PRO A 185 -7.35 10.05 -3.89
N HIS A 186 -6.25 9.92 -4.62
CA HIS A 186 -6.17 9.09 -5.83
C HIS A 186 -6.07 7.59 -5.55
N LEU A 187 -5.93 7.20 -4.29
CA LEU A 187 -5.97 5.79 -3.90
C LEU A 187 -7.38 5.36 -3.53
N ASP A 188 -7.73 4.17 -3.99
CA ASP A 188 -8.97 3.51 -3.60
C ASP A 188 -8.89 2.85 -2.23
N ASN A 189 -10.03 2.51 -1.68
CA ASN A 189 -10.18 1.60 -0.55
C ASN A 189 -10.42 0.15 -1.05
N PRO A 190 -9.85 -0.85 -0.41
CA PRO A 190 -9.02 -0.80 0.79
C PRO A 190 -7.54 -0.52 0.50
N ILE A 191 -6.79 -0.10 1.55
CA ILE A 191 -5.34 -0.25 1.61
C ILE A 191 -5.07 -1.53 2.40
N SER A 192 -4.28 -2.43 1.85
CA SER A 192 -4.00 -3.73 2.46
C SER A 192 -2.49 -3.91 2.64
N THR A 193 -2.04 -4.21 3.85
CA THR A 193 -0.62 -4.35 4.17
C THR A 193 -0.34 -5.71 4.75
N LEU A 194 0.47 -6.53 4.06
CA LEU A 194 1.00 -7.79 4.55
C LEU A 194 2.29 -7.52 5.33
N LEU A 195 2.34 -7.99 6.56
CA LEU A 195 3.48 -7.78 7.46
C LEU A 195 4.40 -9.00 7.41
N LEU A 196 5.63 -8.82 6.94
CA LEU A 196 6.64 -9.87 6.93
C LEU A 196 7.45 -9.93 8.24
N SER A 197 7.20 -9.01 9.16
CA SER A 197 7.83 -8.94 10.49
C SER A 197 6.80 -8.43 11.50
N GLU A 198 7.00 -8.78 12.76
CA GLU A 198 6.23 -8.18 13.86
C GLU A 198 6.39 -6.64 13.84
N THR A 199 5.28 -5.92 13.95
CA THR A 199 5.27 -4.47 13.77
C THR A 199 4.24 -3.82 14.69
N SER A 200 4.65 -2.79 15.43
CA SER A 200 3.72 -1.93 16.15
C SER A 200 3.29 -0.75 15.29
N MET A 201 1.99 -0.47 15.26
CA MET A 201 1.42 0.67 14.53
C MET A 201 0.46 1.45 15.40
N ALA A 202 0.54 2.78 15.31
CA ALA A 202 -0.40 3.69 15.94
C ALA A 202 -1.36 4.31 14.92
N PHE A 203 -2.61 4.48 15.32
CA PHE A 203 -3.71 5.00 14.50
C PHE A 203 -4.45 6.11 15.21
N GLY A 204 -4.87 7.13 14.47
CA GLY A 204 -5.67 8.23 14.96
C GLY A 204 -5.59 9.44 14.03
N ARG A 205 -6.47 10.40 14.21
CA ARG A 205 -6.37 11.69 13.52
C ARG A 205 -5.26 12.54 14.14
N SER A 206 -5.16 12.50 15.46
CA SER A 206 -4.16 13.20 16.23
C SER A 206 -3.16 12.19 16.78
N LEU A 207 -1.99 12.10 16.13
CA LEU A 207 -0.88 11.30 16.59
C LEU A 207 0.15 12.23 17.26
N VAL A 208 0.48 11.94 18.52
CA VAL A 208 1.46 12.70 19.30
C VAL A 208 2.77 11.92 19.28
N THR A 209 3.88 12.60 19.06
CA THR A 209 5.21 12.00 19.10
C THR A 209 6.02 12.54 20.29
N ASP A 210 6.83 11.69 20.89
CA ASP A 210 7.88 12.10 21.81
C ASP A 210 9.18 12.46 21.06
N SER A 211 10.20 12.88 21.79
CA SER A 211 11.51 13.26 21.23
C SER A 211 12.25 12.08 20.54
N ASN A 212 11.84 10.85 20.81
CA ASN A 212 12.46 9.64 20.24
C ASN A 212 11.69 9.08 19.04
N GLY A 213 10.67 9.79 18.55
CA GLY A 213 9.85 9.34 17.43
C GLY A 213 8.82 8.28 17.80
N ASN A 214 8.56 8.04 19.08
CA ASN A 214 7.50 7.15 19.52
C ASN A 214 6.15 7.85 19.36
N TYR A 215 5.40 7.43 18.38
CA TYR A 215 4.05 7.94 18.16
C TYR A 215 3.05 7.23 19.06
N LYS A 216 2.19 8.02 19.67
CA LYS A 216 1.02 7.55 20.44
C LYS A 216 -0.24 8.10 19.79
N GLY A 217 -1.25 7.27 19.72
CA GLY A 217 -2.57 7.59 19.20
C GLY A 217 -3.66 6.96 20.06
N PRO A 218 -4.92 7.22 19.76
CA PRO A 218 -6.04 6.62 20.47
C PRO A 218 -6.13 5.10 20.28
N LEU A 219 -5.41 4.55 19.29
CA LEU A 219 -5.28 3.10 19.09
C LEU A 219 -3.82 2.78 18.72
N THR A 220 -3.22 1.86 19.45
CA THR A 220 -1.93 1.24 19.11
C THR A 220 -2.11 -0.26 19.06
N LEU A 221 -1.58 -0.89 18.02
CA LEU A 221 -1.69 -2.33 17.77
C LEU A 221 -0.31 -2.93 17.58
N SER A 222 -0.06 -4.06 18.22
CA SER A 222 1.06 -4.96 17.91
C SER A 222 0.55 -6.00 16.93
N LEU A 223 1.14 -6.03 15.75
CA LEU A 223 0.73 -6.85 14.62
C LEU A 223 1.76 -7.94 14.39
N LYS A 224 1.32 -9.19 14.35
CA LYS A 224 2.19 -10.36 14.17
C LYS A 224 2.70 -10.45 12.74
N GLN A 225 3.83 -11.11 12.58
CA GLN A 225 4.31 -11.53 11.26
C GLN A 225 3.24 -12.38 10.55
N GLY A 226 3.09 -12.19 9.25
CA GLY A 226 2.09 -12.87 8.43
C GLY A 226 0.67 -12.29 8.52
N SER A 227 0.44 -11.28 9.39
CA SER A 227 -0.85 -10.61 9.45
C SER A 227 -1.07 -9.72 8.22
N LEU A 228 -2.30 -9.69 7.73
CA LEU A 228 -2.78 -8.75 6.72
C LEU A 228 -3.64 -7.68 7.41
N LEU A 229 -3.13 -6.47 7.45
CA LEU A 229 -3.86 -5.29 7.90
C LEU A 229 -4.67 -4.70 6.74
N VAL A 230 -5.97 -4.53 6.92
CA VAL A 230 -6.85 -3.95 5.90
C VAL A 230 -7.53 -2.71 6.45
N MET A 231 -7.26 -1.57 5.82
CA MET A 231 -7.83 -0.27 6.15
C MET A 231 -8.86 0.14 5.11
N ARG A 232 -10.08 0.44 5.52
CA ARG A 232 -11.16 0.94 4.67
C ARG A 232 -12.10 1.85 5.44
N GLY A 233 -12.86 2.68 4.73
CA GLY A 233 -13.76 3.66 5.35
C GLY A 233 -12.97 4.62 6.25
N ASN A 234 -13.48 4.92 7.44
CA ASN A 234 -12.83 5.90 8.33
C ASN A 234 -11.37 5.58 8.65
N SER A 235 -11.02 4.28 8.78
CA SER A 235 -9.63 3.89 9.06
C SER A 235 -8.66 4.24 7.92
N ALA A 236 -9.13 4.36 6.69
CA ALA A 236 -8.34 4.80 5.54
C ALA A 236 -8.51 6.30 5.25
N ASP A 237 -9.74 6.83 5.42
CA ASP A 237 -10.11 8.16 4.93
C ASP A 237 -10.05 9.24 6.01
N MET A 238 -10.01 8.87 7.30
CA MET A 238 -10.02 9.81 8.42
C MET A 238 -8.83 9.65 9.38
N ALA A 239 -8.37 8.43 9.62
CA ALA A 239 -7.24 8.17 10.48
C ALA A 239 -5.92 8.30 9.72
N ARG A 240 -4.91 8.82 10.42
CA ARG A 240 -3.51 8.63 10.05
C ARG A 240 -3.02 7.34 10.69
N HIS A 241 -1.99 6.76 10.12
CA HIS A 241 -1.29 5.65 10.73
C HIS A 241 0.22 5.83 10.63
N VAL A 242 0.93 5.18 11.53
CA VAL A 242 2.37 5.26 11.63
C VAL A 242 2.92 3.90 12.05
N VAL A 243 4.04 3.52 11.44
CA VAL A 243 4.87 2.40 11.91
C VAL A 243 5.75 2.93 13.02
N CYS A 244 5.58 2.36 14.24
CA CYS A 244 6.34 2.79 15.41
C CYS A 244 7.79 2.28 15.36
N PRO A 245 8.76 2.91 16.07
CA PRO A 245 10.11 2.40 16.20
C PRO A 245 10.14 1.01 16.80
N SER A 246 11.16 0.25 16.46
CA SER A 246 11.42 -1.10 17.01
C SER A 246 12.92 -1.40 16.97
N SER A 247 13.41 -2.17 17.91
CA SER A 247 14.77 -2.70 17.91
C SER A 247 15.04 -3.72 16.80
N ASN A 248 14.00 -4.19 16.10
CA ASN A 248 14.11 -5.16 15.03
C ASN A 248 13.86 -4.51 13.66
N ARG A 249 14.50 -5.07 12.64
CA ARG A 249 14.19 -4.74 11.25
C ARG A 249 12.79 -5.18 10.90
N ARG A 250 12.09 -4.37 10.11
CA ARG A 250 10.71 -4.66 9.72
C ARG A 250 10.54 -4.49 8.22
N VAL A 251 9.75 -5.39 7.66
CA VAL A 251 9.39 -5.38 6.24
C VAL A 251 7.88 -5.51 6.11
N SER A 252 7.30 -4.70 5.26
CA SER A 252 5.88 -4.78 4.93
C SER A 252 5.62 -4.55 3.44
N ILE A 253 4.59 -5.21 2.94
CA ILE A 253 4.13 -5.08 1.55
C ILE A 253 2.73 -4.48 1.56
N THR A 254 2.58 -3.30 0.98
CA THR A 254 1.29 -2.60 0.89
C THR A 254 0.74 -2.69 -0.52
N PHE A 255 -0.46 -3.21 -0.65
CA PHE A 255 -1.22 -3.36 -1.88
C PHE A 255 -2.28 -2.28 -1.96
N VAL A 256 -2.27 -1.52 -3.04
CA VAL A 256 -3.19 -0.40 -3.27
C VAL A 256 -3.71 -0.40 -4.71
N ARG A 257 -4.87 0.21 -4.91
CA ARG A 257 -5.39 0.52 -6.23
C ARG A 257 -5.27 2.03 -6.47
N VAL A 258 -4.45 2.39 -7.43
CA VAL A 258 -4.36 3.75 -7.95
C VAL A 258 -5.48 3.94 -8.97
N ARG A 259 -6.29 4.98 -8.81
CA ARG A 259 -7.32 5.32 -9.79
C ARG A 259 -6.67 5.86 -11.06
N PRO A 260 -7.21 5.56 -12.24
CA PRO A 260 -6.82 6.26 -13.45
C PRO A 260 -7.02 7.76 -13.22
N SER A 261 -6.05 8.57 -13.62
CA SER A 261 -6.25 10.01 -13.72
C SER A 261 -7.37 10.22 -14.75
N THR A 262 -8.53 10.70 -14.31
CA THR A 262 -9.46 11.29 -15.25
C THR A 262 -8.73 12.48 -15.89
N PRO A 263 -8.64 12.58 -17.22
CA PRO A 263 -8.20 13.81 -17.86
C PRO A 263 -9.03 14.92 -17.22
N VAL A 264 -8.37 15.90 -16.59
CA VAL A 264 -9.06 17.11 -16.15
C VAL A 264 -9.57 17.70 -17.45
N ASP A 265 -10.88 17.66 -17.63
CA ASP A 265 -11.53 18.39 -18.71
C ASP A 265 -11.15 19.86 -18.50
N LEU A 266 -10.18 20.34 -19.26
CA LEU A 266 -9.78 21.74 -19.31
C LEU A 266 -10.89 22.51 -20.02
N SER A 267 -12.11 22.38 -19.52
CA SER A 267 -13.14 23.38 -19.82
C SER A 267 -12.60 24.71 -19.31
N PRO A 268 -12.46 25.72 -20.16
CA PRO A 268 -11.88 26.98 -19.74
C PRO A 268 -12.69 27.50 -18.55
N LEU A 269 -12.00 27.72 -17.43
CA LEU A 269 -12.57 28.41 -16.27
C LEU A 269 -13.33 29.63 -16.78
N PRO A 270 -14.60 29.82 -16.40
CA PRO A 270 -15.31 31.05 -16.75
C PRO A 270 -14.45 32.20 -16.24
N SER A 271 -14.13 33.09 -17.17
CA SER A 271 -13.35 34.29 -16.88
C SER A 271 -13.95 34.99 -15.67
N PRO A 272 -13.14 35.45 -14.69
CA PRO A 272 -13.66 36.11 -13.51
C PRO A 272 -14.47 37.35 -13.99
N THR A 273 -15.77 37.27 -13.84
CA THR A 273 -16.68 38.36 -14.09
C THR A 273 -16.27 39.50 -13.15
N LYS A 274 -15.92 40.63 -13.73
CA LYS A 274 -15.64 41.89 -13.06
C LYS A 274 -16.70 42.18 -11.99
N ALA A 275 -16.41 42.00 -10.75
CA ALA A 275 -17.14 42.60 -9.63
C ALA A 275 -16.23 42.63 -8.37
N MET A 276 -15.16 43.37 -8.47
CA MET A 276 -14.59 44.01 -7.29
C MET A 276 -14.64 45.53 -7.57
N THR A 277 -15.76 46.12 -7.22
CA THR A 277 -15.87 47.57 -7.05
C THR A 277 -14.95 47.92 -5.90
N LEU A 278 -13.85 48.62 -6.19
CA LEU A 278 -13.00 49.23 -5.19
C LEU A 278 -13.87 50.14 -4.31
N TRP A 279 -13.91 49.85 -3.04
CA TRP A 279 -14.45 50.78 -2.02
C TRP A 279 -13.60 52.05 -2.02
N GLN A 280 -14.19 53.18 -2.45
CA GLN A 280 -13.61 54.51 -2.30
C GLN A 280 -14.17 55.13 -1.01
N PRO A 281 -13.31 55.64 -0.10
CA PRO A 281 -13.79 56.37 1.06
C PRO A 281 -14.41 57.71 0.63
N PRO A 282 -15.43 58.21 1.34
CA PRO A 282 -16.08 59.46 1.00
C PRO A 282 -15.09 60.64 1.18
N PRO A 283 -15.22 61.71 0.36
CA PRO A 283 -14.36 62.90 0.47
C PRO A 283 -14.61 63.61 1.80
N THR A 284 -13.55 63.92 2.52
CA THR A 284 -13.55 64.79 3.71
C THR A 284 -13.95 66.21 3.29
N ALA A 285 -15.05 66.69 3.83
CA ALA A 285 -15.45 68.08 3.69
C ALA A 285 -14.48 69.00 4.48
N ALA A 286 -14.05 70.06 3.83
CA ALA A 286 -13.26 71.18 4.42
C ALA A 286 -14.12 72.08 5.33
#